data_aac34835a601421a126b7b9ba657781a
#
_entry.id   aac34835a601421a126b7b9ba657781a
#
_cell.length_a   1.000
_cell.length_b   1.000
_cell.length_c   1.000
_cell.angle_alpha   90.00
_cell.angle_beta   90.00
_cell.angle_gamma   90.00
#
_symmetry.space_group_name_H-M   'P 1'
#
loop_
_entity.id
_entity.type
_entity.pdbx_description
1 polymer ?
#
loop_
_entity_poly.entity_id
_entity_poly.type
_entity_poly.pdbx_seq_one_letter_code
_entity_poly.pdbx_strand_id
1 'polypeptide(L)'
;MRRGFAVLRIYYDWQPAAPNWGAGKEKHFTPLPVYHTLAFSGNFRYDIGIKRKWLGTTDFMKERNQIMADQKKMVEAITSMDEDFAKWYTDIVRKADLADYSSIRGCMIVRPYGTAIWENIQHDLDSRFKALGHENIQMPLFIPEGLLQKEKDHVEGFAPEVAWVTHGGEEKLTERLCVRPTSETLFCEHYAKIIKSYRDLPKLYNQWCSVVRWEKTTRPFLRTCEFWWQEGHTMHETAQEAYQETEQMLNVYADFCEQSLAIPVIKGRKTKKEQFAGAEATYTIEAMMHDGKALQSGTSHYFGDGFSRAFDITFQGRDNKPQYPHQTSWGMSTRIIGAIIMTHGDDNGLVLPPAIAPVQVVVLPIAQHKPGVLEKAREVAAQIGQFCRVKVDDSDNSAGWKFAEYEMKGVPLRLEMGPRDIEAGQCVLVRRDNREKTVVSLDELETKIPELLKAVHDGLYAKALANREARTWTISSFDELKQAAQEKTGFFKTMWCGDEACELKVKEEAGLTSRCMPFEQENLGAVCPVCGKPAATSIIWGKAY
;
A
#
# COMPACT_ATOMS: atom_id res chain seq x y z
N MET A 1 -51.20 -15.92 0.33
CA MET A 1 -50.53 -16.23 1.62
C MET A 1 -49.40 -15.22 1.82
N ARG A 2 -49.64 -14.22 2.64
CA ARG A 2 -48.66 -13.15 2.96
C ARG A 2 -47.84 -13.64 4.16
N ARG A 3 -46.51 -13.69 4.05
CA ARG A 3 -45.59 -13.90 5.17
C ARG A 3 -44.99 -12.53 5.54
N GLY A 4 -45.38 -12.05 6.74
CA GLY A 4 -44.84 -10.82 7.31
C GLY A 4 -43.47 -11.09 7.92
N PHE A 5 -42.49 -10.20 7.66
CA PHE A 5 -41.23 -10.12 8.34
C PHE A 5 -41.39 -9.16 9.54
N ALA A 6 -41.06 -9.64 10.73
CA ALA A 6 -41.00 -8.80 11.92
C ALA A 6 -39.60 -8.15 11.98
N VAL A 7 -39.56 -6.83 11.95
CA VAL A 7 -38.34 -6.04 12.14
C VAL A 7 -38.24 -5.66 13.62
N LEU A 8 -37.21 -6.14 14.27
CA LEU A 8 -36.89 -5.77 15.66
C LEU A 8 -36.18 -4.40 15.64
N ARG A 9 -36.86 -3.34 16.08
CA ARG A 9 -36.25 -2.02 16.29
C ARG A 9 -35.72 -1.96 17.73
N ILE A 10 -34.41 -1.80 17.86
CA ILE A 10 -33.76 -1.46 19.15
C ILE A 10 -33.52 0.05 19.13
N TYR A 11 -34.20 0.78 20.01
CA TYR A 11 -33.93 2.20 20.25
C TYR A 11 -32.87 2.32 21.34
N TYR A 12 -31.81 3.04 21.05
CA TYR A 12 -30.91 3.56 22.08
C TYR A 12 -31.22 5.04 22.32
N ASP A 13 -31.74 5.34 23.51
CA ASP A 13 -31.86 6.73 23.97
C ASP A 13 -30.48 7.18 24.47
N TRP A 14 -29.88 8.09 23.73
CA TRP A 14 -28.66 8.76 24.11
C TRP A 14 -28.97 10.21 24.52
N GLN A 15 -28.88 10.55 25.81
CA GLN A 15 -28.92 11.93 26.28
C GLN A 15 -27.51 12.42 26.57
N PRO A 16 -27.08 13.56 26.02
CA PRO A 16 -25.78 14.13 26.32
C PRO A 16 -25.83 14.91 27.66
N ALA A 17 -24.95 14.58 28.60
CA ALA A 17 -24.69 15.38 29.79
C ALA A 17 -23.76 16.55 29.47
N ALA A 18 -24.15 17.76 29.84
CA ALA A 18 -23.36 18.98 29.69
C ALA A 18 -22.16 19.00 30.67
N PRO A 19 -21.02 19.61 30.27
CA PRO A 19 -19.86 19.69 31.15
C PRO A 19 -19.97 20.85 32.14
N ASN A 20 -19.78 20.54 33.42
CA ASN A 20 -19.66 21.53 34.49
C ASN A 20 -18.18 21.69 34.85
N TRP A 21 -17.64 22.89 34.70
CA TRP A 21 -16.28 23.27 35.10
C TRP A 21 -16.27 23.67 36.58
N GLY A 22 -15.57 22.93 37.39
CA GLY A 22 -15.31 23.27 38.78
C GLY A 22 -13.97 22.70 39.27
N ALA A 23 -13.16 23.57 39.82
CA ALA A 23 -11.76 23.38 40.20
C ALA A 23 -11.54 22.37 41.35
N GLY A 24 -10.45 21.61 41.27
CA GLY A 24 -9.59 21.30 42.40
C GLY A 24 -9.67 19.91 43.01
N LYS A 25 -8.48 19.32 43.13
CA LYS A 25 -8.00 18.28 44.07
C LYS A 25 -7.96 16.83 43.63
N GLU A 26 -6.77 16.30 43.90
CA GLU A 26 -6.31 14.90 43.85
C GLU A 26 -7.35 13.86 44.21
N LYS A 27 -7.42 12.78 43.45
CA LYS A 27 -7.97 11.51 43.96
C LYS A 27 -7.43 10.26 43.26
N HIS A 28 -7.01 9.37 44.12
CA HIS A 28 -6.78 7.94 44.04
C HIS A 28 -7.47 7.15 42.91
N PHE A 29 -6.69 6.28 42.29
CA PHE A 29 -7.15 5.17 41.48
C PHE A 29 -7.93 4.16 42.30
N THR A 30 -9.13 3.80 41.84
CA THR A 30 -9.86 2.60 42.28
C THR A 30 -10.07 1.68 41.06
N PRO A 31 -9.99 0.34 41.23
CA PRO A 31 -10.04 -0.61 40.15
C PRO A 31 -11.46 -0.83 39.62
N LEU A 32 -11.56 -1.12 38.33
CA LEU A 32 -12.79 -1.46 37.60
C LEU A 32 -13.37 -2.82 38.06
N PRO A 33 -14.70 -3.01 37.98
CA PRO A 33 -15.36 -4.19 38.54
C PRO A 33 -15.25 -5.42 37.63
N VAL A 34 -15.10 -6.55 38.30
CA VAL A 34 -15.13 -7.91 37.76
C VAL A 34 -16.54 -8.21 37.23
N TYR A 35 -16.64 -8.68 35.99
CA TYR A 35 -17.88 -9.19 35.43
C TYR A 35 -18.29 -10.51 36.10
N HIS A 36 -19.39 -10.50 36.82
CA HIS A 36 -20.07 -11.70 37.30
C HIS A 36 -20.88 -12.33 36.17
N THR A 37 -20.61 -13.60 35.90
CA THR A 37 -21.40 -14.46 35.03
C THR A 37 -22.77 -14.71 35.68
N LEU A 38 -23.83 -14.14 35.13
CA LEU A 38 -25.21 -14.49 35.50
C LEU A 38 -25.64 -15.74 34.74
N ALA A 39 -25.81 -16.84 35.48
CA ALA A 39 -26.49 -18.03 34.96
C ALA A 39 -28.00 -17.79 34.98
N PHE A 40 -28.63 -17.71 33.83
CA PHE A 40 -30.09 -17.76 33.71
C PHE A 40 -30.55 -19.20 33.46
N SER A 41 -31.25 -19.78 34.43
CA SER A 41 -32.08 -20.95 34.24
C SER A 41 -33.47 -20.49 33.83
N GLY A 42 -33.81 -20.70 32.57
CA GLY A 42 -35.15 -20.44 32.04
C GLY A 42 -35.40 -21.29 30.83
N ASN A 43 -36.31 -22.27 30.95
CA ASN A 43 -36.77 -23.12 29.85
C ASN A 43 -37.57 -22.28 28.84
N PHE A 44 -36.98 -22.04 27.65
CA PHE A 44 -37.73 -21.69 26.45
C PHE A 44 -37.43 -22.74 25.38
N ARG A 45 -38.42 -23.60 25.08
CA ARG A 45 -38.40 -24.49 23.92
C ARG A 45 -38.77 -23.66 22.68
N TYR A 46 -37.82 -23.49 21.77
CA TYR A 46 -38.09 -23.23 20.37
C TYR A 46 -37.65 -24.43 19.57
N ASP A 47 -38.63 -25.07 18.93
CA ASP A 47 -38.45 -26.22 18.05
C ASP A 47 -38.00 -25.71 16.67
N ILE A 48 -36.68 -25.59 16.47
CA ILE A 48 -36.09 -25.42 15.13
C ILE A 48 -35.48 -26.77 14.76
N GLY A 49 -36.16 -27.45 13.83
CA GLY A 49 -35.78 -28.78 13.36
C GLY A 49 -34.43 -28.80 12.61
N ILE A 50 -33.34 -28.65 13.33
CA ILE A 50 -32.00 -28.98 12.87
C ILE A 50 -31.58 -30.27 13.56
N LYS A 51 -31.57 -31.37 12.80
CA LYS A 51 -30.99 -32.63 13.25
C LYS A 51 -29.50 -32.42 13.55
N ARG A 52 -29.14 -32.09 14.79
CA ARG A 52 -27.76 -32.21 15.27
C ARG A 52 -27.46 -33.69 15.45
N LYS A 53 -26.67 -34.25 14.52
CA LYS A 53 -25.96 -35.49 14.76
C LYS A 53 -24.95 -35.24 15.89
N TRP A 54 -25.12 -35.85 17.03
CA TRP A 54 -24.08 -35.91 18.08
C TRP A 54 -22.91 -36.70 17.52
N LEU A 55 -21.84 -36.04 17.15
CA LEU A 55 -20.55 -36.65 16.89
C LEU A 55 -19.95 -37.04 18.24
N GLY A 56 -19.57 -38.29 18.39
CA GLY A 56 -18.92 -38.78 19.59
C GLY A 56 -17.58 -38.05 19.85
N THR A 57 -17.12 -38.08 21.10
CA THR A 57 -15.85 -37.44 21.52
C THR A 57 -14.65 -37.83 20.66
N THR A 58 -14.67 -39.01 20.06
CA THR A 58 -13.65 -39.53 19.12
C THR A 58 -13.66 -38.82 17.76
N ASP A 59 -14.83 -38.40 17.26
CA ASP A 59 -14.93 -37.67 15.98
C ASP A 59 -14.53 -36.20 16.13
N PHE A 60 -14.88 -35.58 17.25
CA PHE A 60 -14.43 -34.22 17.55
C PHE A 60 -12.90 -34.14 17.70
N MET A 61 -12.27 -35.15 18.30
CA MET A 61 -10.81 -35.22 18.40
C MET A 61 -10.14 -35.49 17.06
N LYS A 62 -10.78 -36.24 16.18
CA LYS A 62 -10.30 -36.47 14.79
C LYS A 62 -10.41 -35.19 13.96
N GLU A 63 -11.56 -34.51 14.01
CA GLU A 63 -11.75 -33.22 13.31
C GLU A 63 -10.76 -32.14 13.82
N ARG A 64 -10.58 -32.04 15.14
CA ARG A 64 -9.58 -31.15 15.74
C ARG A 64 -8.16 -31.50 15.29
N ASN A 65 -7.80 -32.78 15.25
CA ASN A 65 -6.49 -33.23 14.77
C ASN A 65 -6.31 -33.01 13.26
N GLN A 66 -7.39 -33.10 12.48
CA GLN A 66 -7.39 -32.79 11.04
C GLN A 66 -7.20 -31.29 10.81
N ILE A 67 -7.92 -30.44 11.57
CA ILE A 67 -7.77 -28.99 11.53
C ILE A 67 -6.36 -28.56 11.96
N MET A 68 -5.80 -29.20 13.00
CA MET A 68 -4.42 -28.96 13.44
C MET A 68 -3.37 -29.46 12.44
N ALA A 69 -3.64 -30.57 11.74
CA ALA A 69 -2.80 -31.09 10.66
C ALA A 69 -2.86 -30.19 9.42
N ASP A 70 -4.03 -29.67 9.08
CA ASP A 70 -4.22 -28.74 7.97
C ASP A 70 -3.60 -27.35 8.28
N GLN A 71 -3.66 -26.88 9.54
CA GLN A 71 -2.90 -25.71 9.97
C GLN A 71 -1.38 -25.90 9.86
N LYS A 72 -0.87 -27.10 10.20
CA LYS A 72 0.55 -27.43 10.05
C LYS A 72 0.99 -27.46 8.59
N LYS A 73 0.12 -27.95 7.67
CA LYS A 73 0.35 -27.88 6.22
C LYS A 73 0.29 -26.45 5.67
N MET A 74 -0.54 -25.56 6.23
CA MET A 74 -0.65 -24.17 5.77
C MET A 74 0.66 -23.40 5.94
N VAL A 75 1.45 -23.70 6.95
CA VAL A 75 2.72 -23.02 7.22
C VAL A 75 3.85 -23.51 6.29
N GLU A 76 3.75 -24.72 5.74
CA GLU A 76 4.79 -25.37 4.93
C GLU A 76 4.57 -25.26 3.40
N ALA A 77 3.44 -24.74 2.92
CA ALA A 77 3.08 -24.84 1.50
C ALA A 77 2.65 -23.52 0.87
N ILE A 78 3.60 -22.69 0.44
CA ILE A 78 3.37 -21.77 -0.67
C ILE A 78 3.89 -22.39 -1.97
N THR A 79 3.22 -22.05 -3.09
CA THR A 79 3.71 -22.38 -4.42
C THR A 79 5.06 -21.72 -4.63
N SER A 80 6.02 -22.42 -5.25
CA SER A 80 7.31 -21.79 -5.57
C SER A 80 7.13 -20.66 -6.58
N MET A 81 7.93 -19.60 -6.42
CA MET A 81 7.97 -18.45 -7.31
C MET A 81 8.29 -18.82 -8.76
N ASP A 82 9.18 -19.82 -8.94
CA ASP A 82 9.59 -20.31 -10.26
C ASP A 82 8.52 -21.20 -10.92
N GLU A 83 7.65 -21.86 -10.13
CA GLU A 83 6.57 -22.69 -10.63
C GLU A 83 5.39 -21.86 -11.13
N ASP A 84 4.89 -20.95 -10.30
CA ASP A 84 3.78 -20.04 -10.61
C ASP A 84 3.88 -18.76 -9.77
N PHE A 85 4.47 -17.71 -10.35
CA PHE A 85 4.65 -16.42 -9.70
C PHE A 85 3.31 -15.78 -9.28
N ALA A 86 2.25 -15.96 -10.05
CA ALA A 86 0.94 -15.38 -9.75
C ALA A 86 0.29 -16.06 -8.55
N LYS A 87 0.41 -17.38 -8.46
CA LYS A 87 -0.09 -18.18 -7.36
C LYS A 87 0.76 -17.99 -6.10
N TRP A 88 2.09 -17.97 -6.23
CA TRP A 88 3.02 -17.62 -5.16
C TRP A 88 2.63 -16.28 -4.50
N TYR A 89 2.40 -15.23 -5.29
CA TYR A 89 1.98 -13.92 -4.81
C TYR A 89 0.68 -14.02 -4.00
N THR A 90 -0.34 -14.70 -4.54
CA THR A 90 -1.64 -14.84 -3.88
C THR A 90 -1.55 -15.69 -2.60
N ASP A 91 -0.71 -16.73 -2.62
CA ASP A 91 -0.45 -17.55 -1.44
C ASP A 91 0.19 -16.75 -0.32
N ILE A 92 1.17 -15.87 -0.62
CA ILE A 92 1.76 -14.96 0.37
C ILE A 92 0.70 -14.01 0.94
N VAL A 93 -0.08 -13.33 0.09
CA VAL A 93 -1.11 -12.38 0.55
C VAL A 93 -2.04 -13.02 1.58
N ARG A 94 -2.45 -14.27 1.35
CA ARG A 94 -3.38 -14.97 2.23
C ARG A 94 -2.72 -15.56 3.46
N LYS A 95 -1.56 -16.21 3.30
CA LYS A 95 -0.89 -16.96 4.38
C LYS A 95 -0.12 -16.06 5.34
N ALA A 96 0.38 -14.92 4.88
CA ALA A 96 0.96 -13.90 5.75
C ALA A 96 -0.10 -12.99 6.43
N ASP A 97 -1.38 -13.34 6.33
CA ASP A 97 -2.48 -12.59 6.93
C ASP A 97 -2.62 -11.13 6.47
N LEU A 98 -2.32 -10.86 5.19
CA LEU A 98 -2.39 -9.50 4.66
C LEU A 98 -3.80 -9.11 4.22
N ALA A 99 -4.44 -9.96 3.42
CA ALA A 99 -5.80 -9.73 2.94
C ALA A 99 -6.53 -11.03 2.62
N ASP A 100 -7.87 -10.96 2.59
CA ASP A 100 -8.73 -12.04 2.17
C ASP A 100 -9.80 -11.53 1.20
N TYR A 101 -10.45 -12.45 0.49
CA TYR A 101 -11.52 -12.10 -0.44
C TYR A 101 -12.81 -11.78 0.31
N SER A 102 -13.48 -10.69 -0.08
CA SER A 102 -14.83 -10.37 0.39
C SER A 102 -15.90 -11.03 -0.50
N SER A 103 -17.17 -10.90 -0.11
CA SER A 103 -18.30 -11.27 -0.93
C SER A 103 -18.48 -10.37 -2.17
N ILE A 104 -17.83 -9.20 -2.19
CA ILE A 104 -17.89 -8.24 -3.29
C ILE A 104 -16.67 -8.45 -4.18
N ARG A 105 -16.93 -8.82 -5.44
CA ARG A 105 -15.85 -9.07 -6.40
C ARG A 105 -14.92 -7.87 -6.54
N GLY A 106 -13.62 -8.10 -6.34
CA GLY A 106 -12.60 -7.08 -6.49
C GLY A 106 -12.42 -6.16 -5.28
N CYS A 107 -13.22 -6.30 -4.22
CA CYS A 107 -13.02 -5.62 -2.96
C CYS A 107 -12.44 -6.61 -1.94
N MET A 108 -11.37 -6.23 -1.27
CA MET A 108 -10.63 -7.10 -0.36
C MET A 108 -10.95 -6.75 1.10
N ILE A 109 -10.92 -7.78 1.96
CA ILE A 109 -10.81 -7.58 3.39
C ILE A 109 -9.32 -7.48 3.71
N VAL A 110 -8.82 -6.27 4.01
CA VAL A 110 -7.44 -6.11 4.47
C VAL A 110 -7.40 -6.51 5.95
N ARG A 111 -6.59 -7.52 6.25
CA ARG A 111 -6.50 -8.11 7.59
C ARG A 111 -5.60 -7.27 8.51
N PRO A 112 -5.62 -7.47 9.82
CA PRO A 112 -4.88 -6.63 10.77
C PRO A 112 -3.39 -6.47 10.45
N TYR A 113 -2.71 -7.53 9.99
CA TYR A 113 -1.28 -7.45 9.64
C TYR A 113 -1.04 -6.59 8.39
N GLY A 114 -1.89 -6.74 7.37
CA GLY A 114 -1.85 -5.90 6.17
C GLY A 114 -2.20 -4.44 6.48
N THR A 115 -3.19 -4.21 7.36
CA THR A 115 -3.56 -2.87 7.84
C THR A 115 -2.40 -2.21 8.57
N ALA A 116 -1.73 -2.91 9.49
CA ALA A 116 -0.59 -2.37 10.23
C ALA A 116 0.61 -2.01 9.33
N ILE A 117 0.83 -2.76 8.22
CA ILE A 117 1.82 -2.36 7.20
C ILE A 117 1.40 -1.04 6.55
N TRP A 118 0.12 -0.91 6.18
CA TRP A 118 -0.39 0.32 5.58
C TRP A 118 -0.32 1.53 6.52
N GLU A 119 -0.64 1.34 7.80
CA GLU A 119 -0.53 2.39 8.82
C GLU A 119 0.91 2.89 8.98
N ASN A 120 1.91 1.99 8.93
CA ASN A 120 3.32 2.37 8.95
C ASN A 120 3.73 3.13 7.68
N ILE A 121 3.26 2.72 6.49
CA ILE A 121 3.45 3.44 5.23
C ILE A 121 2.82 4.83 5.31
N GLN A 122 1.58 4.91 5.79
CA GLN A 122 0.87 6.16 5.98
C GLN A 122 1.61 7.09 6.93
N HIS A 123 2.08 6.59 8.07
CA HIS A 123 2.80 7.39 9.06
C HIS A 123 4.09 8.01 8.50
N ASP A 124 4.89 7.23 7.76
CA ASP A 124 6.13 7.70 7.15
C ASP A 124 5.85 8.76 6.08
N LEU A 125 4.98 8.47 5.10
CA LEU A 125 4.64 9.40 4.02
C LEU A 125 3.97 10.67 4.55
N ASP A 126 3.03 10.57 5.47
CA ASP A 126 2.33 11.72 6.07
C ASP A 126 3.30 12.65 6.80
N SER A 127 4.31 12.06 7.46
CA SER A 127 5.38 12.84 8.11
C SER A 127 6.21 13.63 7.09
N ARG A 128 6.52 13.03 5.93
CA ARG A 128 7.23 13.72 4.84
C ARG A 128 6.39 14.84 4.22
N PHE A 129 5.10 14.61 4.00
CA PHE A 129 4.18 15.63 3.48
C PHE A 129 4.06 16.81 4.43
N LYS A 130 3.86 16.58 5.72
CA LYS A 130 3.76 17.61 6.74
C LYS A 130 5.06 18.41 6.90
N ALA A 131 6.21 17.78 6.77
CA ALA A 131 7.50 18.47 6.77
C ALA A 131 7.66 19.46 5.60
N LEU A 132 6.92 19.26 4.50
CA LEU A 132 6.84 20.16 3.35
C LEU A 132 5.67 21.15 3.42
N GLY A 133 4.91 21.17 4.53
CA GLY A 133 3.82 22.11 4.75
C GLY A 133 2.45 21.65 4.25
N HIS A 134 2.30 20.40 3.82
CA HIS A 134 1.01 19.87 3.40
C HIS A 134 0.09 19.59 4.59
N GLU A 135 -1.20 19.83 4.38
CA GLU A 135 -2.25 19.62 5.37
C GLU A 135 -3.23 18.55 4.90
N ASN A 136 -3.63 17.69 5.85
CA ASN A 136 -4.64 16.68 5.55
C ASN A 136 -6.05 17.27 5.60
N ILE A 137 -6.86 16.92 4.59
CA ILE A 137 -8.27 17.26 4.47
C ILE A 137 -9.09 16.00 4.20
N GLN A 138 -10.38 16.04 4.41
CA GLN A 138 -11.28 14.95 4.05
C GLN A 138 -12.39 15.44 3.12
N MET A 139 -12.41 14.96 1.90
CA MET A 139 -13.46 15.21 0.92
C MET A 139 -14.58 14.17 1.03
N PRO A 140 -15.82 14.50 0.60
CA PRO A 140 -16.93 13.55 0.55
C PRO A 140 -16.62 12.33 -0.32
N LEU A 141 -17.28 11.20 0.01
CA LEU A 141 -17.15 9.95 -0.77
C LEU A 141 -17.83 10.06 -2.15
N PHE A 142 -18.91 10.82 -2.25
CA PHE A 142 -19.76 10.90 -3.43
C PHE A 142 -19.49 12.15 -4.24
N ILE A 143 -19.50 12.00 -5.56
CA ILE A 143 -19.38 13.10 -6.54
C ILE A 143 -20.71 13.15 -7.32
N PRO A 144 -21.41 14.31 -7.36
CA PRO A 144 -22.57 14.50 -8.24
C PRO A 144 -22.18 14.34 -9.71
N GLU A 145 -23.05 13.72 -10.52
CA GLU A 145 -22.81 13.51 -11.95
C GLU A 145 -22.51 14.82 -12.69
N GLY A 146 -23.26 15.90 -12.40
CA GLY A 146 -23.03 17.21 -13.00
C GLY A 146 -21.69 17.84 -12.63
N LEU A 147 -21.15 17.53 -11.43
CA LEU A 147 -19.82 17.99 -11.05
C LEU A 147 -18.73 17.21 -11.80
N LEU A 148 -18.91 15.90 -11.98
CA LEU A 148 -17.97 15.07 -12.72
C LEU A 148 -17.88 15.48 -14.20
N GLN A 149 -19.00 15.91 -14.80
CA GLN A 149 -19.08 16.30 -16.22
C GLN A 149 -18.47 17.66 -16.56
N LYS A 150 -18.09 18.48 -15.56
CA LYS A 150 -17.52 19.81 -15.82
C LYS A 150 -16.17 19.79 -16.51
N GLU A 151 -15.42 18.71 -16.34
CA GLU A 151 -14.13 18.51 -16.99
C GLU A 151 -14.23 17.28 -17.89
N LYS A 152 -14.40 17.52 -19.22
CA LYS A 152 -14.75 16.50 -20.20
C LYS A 152 -13.67 15.43 -20.39
N ASP A 153 -12.41 15.85 -20.47
CA ASP A 153 -11.29 14.94 -20.71
C ASP A 153 -11.07 14.00 -19.51
N HIS A 154 -11.29 14.49 -18.30
CA HIS A 154 -11.25 13.70 -17.09
C HIS A 154 -12.38 12.67 -17.04
N VAL A 155 -13.60 13.08 -17.43
CA VAL A 155 -14.77 12.18 -17.51
C VAL A 155 -14.54 11.06 -18.51
N GLU A 156 -14.03 11.37 -19.71
CA GLU A 156 -13.76 10.35 -20.73
C GLU A 156 -12.76 9.28 -20.26
N GLY A 157 -11.79 9.66 -19.40
CA GLY A 157 -10.82 8.74 -18.82
C GLY A 157 -11.41 7.79 -17.77
N PHE A 158 -12.40 8.23 -16.98
CA PHE A 158 -12.96 7.47 -15.85
C PHE A 158 -14.38 6.94 -16.05
N ALA A 159 -15.15 7.46 -17.01
CA ALA A 159 -16.56 7.12 -17.20
C ALA A 159 -16.88 5.60 -17.23
N PRO A 160 -16.04 4.72 -17.80
CA PRO A 160 -16.30 3.29 -17.83
C PRO A 160 -16.12 2.57 -16.49
N GLU A 161 -15.45 3.20 -15.53
CA GLU A 161 -14.95 2.57 -14.30
C GLU A 161 -15.60 3.11 -13.03
N VAL A 162 -16.61 3.98 -13.10
CA VAL A 162 -17.26 4.54 -11.91
C VAL A 162 -18.41 3.66 -11.41
N ALA A 163 -18.56 3.59 -10.09
CA ALA A 163 -19.72 2.99 -9.44
C ALA A 163 -20.79 4.06 -9.20
N TRP A 164 -22.00 3.86 -9.72
CA TRP A 164 -23.10 4.81 -9.63
C TRP A 164 -24.03 4.50 -8.47
N VAL A 165 -24.35 5.52 -7.67
CA VAL A 165 -25.39 5.50 -6.63
C VAL A 165 -26.62 6.21 -7.18
N THR A 166 -27.73 5.48 -7.26
CA THR A 166 -28.99 5.94 -7.88
C THR A 166 -30.12 6.13 -6.89
N HIS A 167 -29.98 5.62 -5.67
CA HIS A 167 -30.99 5.71 -4.60
C HIS A 167 -30.36 6.13 -3.28
N GLY A 168 -31.09 6.94 -2.51
CA GLY A 168 -30.81 7.26 -1.11
C GLY A 168 -31.92 6.59 -0.25
N GLY A 169 -31.60 5.49 0.42
CA GLY A 169 -32.61 4.62 1.00
C GLY A 169 -33.47 3.98 -0.09
N GLU A 170 -34.79 4.13 -0.01
CA GLU A 170 -35.75 3.61 -1.02
C GLU A 170 -36.07 4.64 -2.12
N GLU A 171 -35.67 5.90 -1.94
CA GLU A 171 -35.97 6.98 -2.88
C GLU A 171 -34.91 7.07 -3.98
N LYS A 172 -35.39 7.21 -5.23
CA LYS A 172 -34.52 7.48 -6.37
C LYS A 172 -33.96 8.90 -6.29
N LEU A 173 -32.66 9.05 -6.40
CA LEU A 173 -32.01 10.36 -6.44
C LEU A 173 -32.41 11.13 -7.71
N THR A 174 -32.60 12.44 -7.57
CA THR A 174 -32.86 13.35 -8.70
C THR A 174 -31.65 13.41 -9.64
N GLU A 175 -30.45 13.40 -9.06
CA GLU A 175 -29.17 13.34 -9.76
C GLU A 175 -28.39 12.11 -9.27
N ARG A 176 -27.77 11.37 -10.17
CA ARG A 176 -26.89 10.25 -9.79
C ARG A 176 -25.63 10.77 -9.12
N LEU A 177 -25.14 9.99 -8.17
CA LEU A 177 -23.83 10.22 -7.56
C LEU A 177 -22.90 9.09 -7.97
N CYS A 178 -21.62 9.38 -8.20
CA CYS A 178 -20.63 8.31 -8.29
C CYS A 178 -19.84 8.19 -6.98
N VAL A 179 -19.43 6.98 -6.66
CA VAL A 179 -18.40 6.76 -5.66
C VAL A 179 -17.09 7.25 -6.26
N ARG A 180 -16.36 8.14 -5.59
CA ARG A 180 -15.16 8.80 -6.14
C ARG A 180 -14.15 7.81 -6.68
N PRO A 181 -13.72 7.91 -7.96
CA PRO A 181 -12.59 7.19 -8.53
C PRO A 181 -11.26 7.93 -8.28
N THR A 182 -11.35 9.23 -8.04
CA THR A 182 -10.34 10.22 -7.68
C THR A 182 -11.09 11.52 -7.31
N SER A 183 -10.44 12.55 -6.79
CA SER A 183 -11.14 13.68 -6.15
C SER A 183 -10.87 15.05 -6.78
N GLU A 184 -10.21 15.14 -7.96
CA GLU A 184 -9.88 16.42 -8.60
C GLU A 184 -11.06 17.38 -8.65
N THR A 185 -12.23 16.89 -9.09
CA THR A 185 -13.45 17.72 -9.24
C THR A 185 -13.99 18.24 -7.91
N LEU A 186 -13.92 17.43 -6.84
CA LEU A 186 -14.31 17.86 -5.49
C LEU A 186 -13.36 18.92 -4.94
N PHE A 187 -12.05 18.74 -5.16
CA PHE A 187 -11.06 19.73 -4.76
C PHE A 187 -11.26 21.05 -5.51
N CYS A 188 -11.49 20.98 -6.83
CA CYS A 188 -11.76 22.17 -7.64
C CYS A 188 -13.02 22.93 -7.19
N GLU A 189 -14.12 22.21 -6.88
CA GLU A 189 -15.31 22.84 -6.32
C GLU A 189 -15.03 23.55 -4.99
N HIS A 190 -14.22 22.92 -4.13
CA HIS A 190 -13.84 23.52 -2.85
C HIS A 190 -12.91 24.73 -3.05
N TYR A 191 -11.90 24.59 -3.90
CA TYR A 191 -10.94 25.67 -4.19
C TYR A 191 -11.61 26.89 -4.81
N ALA A 192 -12.62 26.73 -5.66
CA ALA A 192 -13.41 27.84 -6.20
C ALA A 192 -14.08 28.69 -5.10
N LYS A 193 -14.34 28.11 -3.92
CA LYS A 193 -14.94 28.81 -2.79
C LYS A 193 -13.90 29.56 -1.93
N ILE A 194 -12.70 29.01 -1.78
CA ILE A 194 -11.73 29.48 -0.78
C ILE A 194 -10.53 30.25 -1.36
N ILE A 195 -10.23 30.12 -2.66
CA ILE A 195 -9.14 30.84 -3.31
C ILE A 195 -9.70 32.12 -3.93
N LYS A 196 -9.29 33.30 -3.44
CA LYS A 196 -9.76 34.60 -3.90
C LYS A 196 -8.61 35.60 -4.16
N SER A 197 -7.45 35.36 -3.57
CA SER A 197 -6.29 36.23 -3.64
C SER A 197 -5.01 35.40 -3.72
N TYR A 198 -3.94 35.97 -4.30
CA TYR A 198 -2.61 35.37 -4.28
C TYR A 198 -2.13 35.01 -2.86
N ARG A 199 -2.70 35.64 -1.82
CA ARG A 199 -2.37 35.33 -0.41
C ARG A 199 -2.97 34.00 0.07
N ASP A 200 -3.94 33.46 -0.67
CA ASP A 200 -4.54 32.15 -0.37
C ASP A 200 -3.73 30.98 -0.96
N LEU A 201 -2.72 31.30 -1.78
CA LEU A 201 -1.85 30.34 -2.46
C LEU A 201 -0.44 30.29 -1.82
N PRO A 202 0.26 29.14 -1.86
CA PRO A 202 -0.25 27.87 -2.37
C PRO A 202 -1.26 27.22 -1.43
N LYS A 203 -2.17 26.39 -1.98
CA LYS A 203 -2.95 25.41 -1.21
C LYS A 203 -2.32 24.03 -1.37
N LEU A 204 -1.90 23.45 -0.26
CA LEU A 204 -1.15 22.20 -0.23
C LEU A 204 -1.96 21.14 0.55
N TYR A 205 -2.95 20.52 -0.11
CA TYR A 205 -3.83 19.58 0.56
C TYR A 205 -3.58 18.15 0.12
N ASN A 206 -3.69 17.24 1.08
CA ASN A 206 -3.62 15.79 0.92
C ASN A 206 -4.82 15.13 1.60
N GLN A 207 -5.29 13.99 1.09
CA GLN A 207 -6.22 13.15 1.84
C GLN A 207 -5.83 11.68 1.78
N TRP A 208 -6.06 10.99 2.89
CA TRP A 208 -6.00 9.54 3.01
C TRP A 208 -7.41 8.99 2.90
N CYS A 209 -7.67 8.17 1.89
CA CYS A 209 -9.04 7.72 1.63
C CYS A 209 -9.10 6.42 0.84
N SER A 210 -10.32 5.85 0.70
CA SER A 210 -10.62 4.84 -0.30
C SER A 210 -11.22 5.45 -1.54
N VAL A 211 -11.00 4.80 -2.68
CA VAL A 211 -11.61 5.12 -3.98
C VAL A 211 -12.08 3.84 -4.65
N VAL A 212 -13.01 3.97 -5.59
CA VAL A 212 -13.58 2.84 -6.33
C VAL A 212 -13.40 3.03 -7.83
N ARG A 213 -12.70 2.06 -8.45
CA ARG A 213 -12.58 1.92 -9.90
C ARG A 213 -13.07 0.53 -10.29
N TRP A 214 -14.13 0.44 -11.09
CA TRP A 214 -14.82 -0.82 -11.36
C TRP A 214 -14.06 -1.70 -12.34
N GLU A 215 -12.98 -2.31 -11.84
CA GLU A 215 -12.05 -3.10 -12.62
C GLU A 215 -12.62 -4.47 -13.02
N LYS A 216 -12.40 -4.87 -14.28
CA LYS A 216 -12.85 -6.18 -14.80
C LYS A 216 -11.98 -7.33 -14.31
N THR A 217 -10.68 -7.11 -14.20
CA THR A 217 -9.70 -8.09 -13.74
C THR A 217 -9.00 -7.58 -12.50
N THR A 218 -9.06 -8.34 -11.40
CA THR A 218 -8.56 -7.90 -10.11
C THR A 218 -7.47 -8.84 -9.58
N ARG A 219 -6.53 -8.26 -8.84
CA ARG A 219 -5.48 -8.95 -8.09
C ARG A 219 -5.24 -8.20 -6.77
N PRO A 220 -5.19 -8.89 -5.62
CA PRO A 220 -5.02 -8.26 -4.31
C PRO A 220 -3.89 -7.22 -4.32
N PHE A 221 -4.14 -6.06 -3.72
CA PHE A 221 -3.28 -4.87 -3.65
C PHE A 221 -2.88 -4.26 -5.01
N LEU A 222 -2.61 -5.03 -6.03
CA LEU A 222 -2.11 -4.54 -7.33
C LEU A 222 -3.19 -3.87 -8.17
N ARG A 223 -4.37 -4.48 -8.21
CA ARG A 223 -5.52 -4.01 -8.98
C ARG A 223 -6.81 -4.51 -8.34
N THR A 224 -7.48 -3.67 -7.58
CA THR A 224 -8.73 -3.98 -6.89
C THR A 224 -9.79 -2.95 -7.25
N CYS A 225 -11.07 -3.29 -7.10
CA CYS A 225 -12.16 -2.34 -7.38
C CYS A 225 -12.17 -1.23 -6.34
N GLU A 226 -12.00 -1.56 -5.08
CA GLU A 226 -11.78 -0.60 -4.00
C GLU A 226 -10.36 -0.74 -3.50
N PHE A 227 -9.69 0.38 -3.26
CA PHE A 227 -8.34 0.42 -2.69
C PHE A 227 -8.15 1.68 -1.85
N TRP A 228 -7.22 1.59 -0.91
CA TRP A 228 -6.76 2.74 -0.13
C TRP A 228 -5.60 3.42 -0.82
N TRP A 229 -5.58 4.71 -0.72
CA TRP A 229 -4.50 5.53 -1.23
C TRP A 229 -4.36 6.84 -0.45
N GLN A 230 -3.37 7.58 -0.81
CA GLN A 230 -3.28 9.00 -0.57
C GLN A 230 -3.35 9.70 -1.93
N GLU A 231 -4.03 10.82 -1.97
CA GLU A 231 -4.06 11.75 -3.09
C GLU A 231 -3.83 13.17 -2.59
N GLY A 232 -2.79 13.82 -3.15
CA GLY A 232 -2.55 15.22 -2.92
C GLY A 232 -3.10 16.04 -4.08
N HIS A 233 -3.66 17.18 -3.77
CA HIS A 233 -4.18 18.14 -4.74
C HIS A 233 -3.76 19.52 -4.31
N THR A 234 -2.97 20.21 -5.13
CA THR A 234 -2.42 21.51 -4.77
C THR A 234 -2.74 22.58 -5.80
N MET A 235 -2.78 23.84 -5.36
CA MET A 235 -2.96 25.01 -6.22
C MET A 235 -1.86 26.02 -5.95
N HIS A 236 -1.30 26.58 -7.03
CA HIS A 236 -0.14 27.48 -7.02
C HIS A 236 -0.42 28.77 -7.81
N GLU A 237 0.25 29.85 -7.43
CA GLU A 237 0.13 31.13 -8.12
C GLU A 237 0.68 31.06 -9.55
N THR A 238 1.77 30.32 -9.75
CA THR A 238 2.47 30.24 -11.03
C THR A 238 2.67 28.82 -11.53
N ALA A 239 2.83 28.68 -12.85
CA ALA A 239 3.20 27.41 -13.49
C ALA A 239 4.52 26.86 -12.93
N GLN A 240 5.50 27.75 -12.67
CA GLN A 240 6.82 27.37 -12.15
C GLN A 240 6.71 26.72 -10.78
N GLU A 241 5.93 27.31 -9.87
CA GLU A 241 5.69 26.72 -8.54
C GLU A 241 5.01 25.35 -8.63
N ALA A 242 4.00 25.21 -9.50
CA ALA A 242 3.30 23.95 -9.71
C ALA A 242 4.20 22.87 -10.32
N TYR A 243 5.09 23.21 -11.25
CA TYR A 243 6.10 22.26 -11.75
C TYR A 243 7.08 21.82 -10.66
N GLN A 244 7.55 22.76 -9.83
CA GLN A 244 8.44 22.44 -8.70
C GLN A 244 7.76 21.50 -7.71
N GLU A 245 6.49 21.74 -7.41
CA GLU A 245 5.68 20.86 -6.55
C GLU A 245 5.54 19.47 -7.16
N THR A 246 5.25 19.38 -8.47
CA THR A 246 5.12 18.10 -9.17
C THR A 246 6.41 17.27 -9.07
N GLU A 247 7.57 17.88 -9.25
CA GLU A 247 8.88 17.23 -9.13
C GLU A 247 9.21 16.90 -7.67
N GLN A 248 8.93 17.81 -6.74
CA GLN A 248 9.15 17.63 -5.31
C GLN A 248 8.41 16.38 -4.80
N MET A 249 7.13 16.25 -5.14
CA MET A 249 6.34 15.13 -4.66
C MET A 249 6.72 13.79 -5.30
N LEU A 250 7.17 13.80 -6.56
CA LEU A 250 7.76 12.61 -7.16
C LEU A 250 9.05 12.19 -6.43
N ASN A 251 9.90 13.15 -6.05
CA ASN A 251 11.12 12.88 -5.29
C ASN A 251 10.79 12.32 -3.89
N VAL A 252 9.77 12.85 -3.20
CA VAL A 252 9.29 12.28 -1.92
C VAL A 252 8.92 10.82 -2.07
N TYR A 253 8.22 10.45 -3.14
CA TYR A 253 7.87 9.05 -3.39
C TYR A 253 9.09 8.18 -3.71
N ALA A 254 10.04 8.69 -4.49
CA ALA A 254 11.27 7.96 -4.80
C ALA A 254 12.10 7.73 -3.54
N ASP A 255 12.32 8.77 -2.75
CA ASP A 255 13.05 8.71 -1.49
C ASP A 255 12.37 7.76 -0.49
N PHE A 256 11.04 7.78 -0.41
CA PHE A 256 10.28 6.84 0.41
C PHE A 256 10.48 5.39 -0.06
N CYS A 257 10.39 5.13 -1.37
CA CYS A 257 10.61 3.79 -1.91
C CYS A 257 12.01 3.28 -1.60
N GLU A 258 13.04 4.11 -1.73
CA GLU A 258 14.42 3.73 -1.51
C GLU A 258 14.76 3.62 -0.02
N GLN A 259 14.43 4.64 0.78
CA GLN A 259 14.84 4.74 2.19
C GLN A 259 13.99 3.91 3.15
N SER A 260 12.70 3.74 2.86
CA SER A 260 11.77 3.04 3.76
C SER A 260 11.38 1.66 3.25
N LEU A 261 11.26 1.49 1.92
CA LEU A 261 10.83 0.24 1.31
C LEU A 261 11.97 -0.59 0.72
N ALA A 262 13.20 -0.06 0.67
CA ALA A 262 14.34 -0.70 0.02
C ALA A 262 14.07 -1.08 -1.46
N ILE A 263 13.25 -0.29 -2.17
CA ILE A 263 12.88 -0.50 -3.57
C ILE A 263 13.55 0.56 -4.44
N PRO A 264 14.54 0.23 -5.26
CA PRO A 264 15.13 1.15 -6.21
C PRO A 264 14.15 1.45 -7.35
N VAL A 265 13.90 2.73 -7.62
CA VAL A 265 12.95 3.19 -8.64
C VAL A 265 13.64 4.02 -9.72
N ILE A 266 13.00 4.11 -10.90
CA ILE A 266 13.40 5.00 -11.98
C ILE A 266 12.38 6.13 -12.07
N LYS A 267 12.85 7.37 -11.94
CA LYS A 267 12.04 8.58 -12.12
C LYS A 267 12.01 8.98 -13.59
N GLY A 268 10.83 9.35 -14.08
CA GLY A 268 10.71 9.81 -15.45
C GLY A 268 9.36 10.41 -15.80
N ARG A 269 9.25 10.95 -17.00
CA ARG A 269 8.03 11.50 -17.57
C ARG A 269 7.32 10.45 -18.43
N LYS A 270 6.00 10.37 -18.33
CA LYS A 270 5.16 9.55 -19.21
C LYS A 270 5.11 10.15 -20.62
N THR A 271 4.93 9.30 -21.61
CA THR A 271 4.57 9.74 -22.97
C THR A 271 3.21 10.41 -22.95
N LYS A 272 2.89 11.19 -23.97
CA LYS A 272 1.59 11.86 -24.06
C LYS A 272 0.42 10.88 -24.04
N LYS A 273 0.59 9.69 -24.60
CA LYS A 273 -0.39 8.61 -24.61
C LYS A 273 -0.65 7.99 -23.24
N GLU A 274 0.38 7.86 -22.42
CA GLU A 274 0.30 7.25 -21.07
C GLU A 274 0.10 8.32 -19.97
N GLN A 275 -0.18 9.55 -20.38
CA GLN A 275 -0.43 10.68 -19.50
C GLN A 275 -1.78 10.51 -18.77
N PHE A 276 -1.87 11.02 -17.55
CA PHE A 276 -3.13 11.06 -16.82
C PHE A 276 -4.12 11.99 -17.51
N ALA A 277 -5.38 11.62 -17.55
CA ALA A 277 -6.44 12.38 -18.22
C ALA A 277 -6.54 13.80 -17.64
N GLY A 278 -6.52 14.82 -18.51
CA GLY A 278 -6.53 16.23 -18.13
C GLY A 278 -5.16 16.82 -17.72
N ALA A 279 -4.10 15.99 -17.54
CA ALA A 279 -2.79 16.51 -17.20
C ALA A 279 -2.00 16.99 -18.42
N GLU A 280 -1.20 18.06 -18.27
CA GLU A 280 -0.22 18.52 -19.26
C GLU A 280 1.11 17.75 -19.16
N ALA A 281 1.44 17.26 -17.96
CA ALA A 281 2.56 16.37 -17.72
C ALA A 281 2.24 15.37 -16.62
N THR A 282 2.69 14.12 -16.80
CA THR A 282 2.63 13.05 -15.80
C THR A 282 4.04 12.54 -15.54
N TYR A 283 4.46 12.60 -14.29
CA TYR A 283 5.70 12.02 -13.80
C TYR A 283 5.41 10.73 -13.06
N THR A 284 6.35 9.81 -13.07
CA THR A 284 6.19 8.47 -12.50
C THR A 284 7.47 7.98 -11.84
N ILE A 285 7.30 7.10 -10.86
CA ILE A 285 8.35 6.21 -10.39
C ILE A 285 8.02 4.79 -10.83
N GLU A 286 8.96 4.15 -11.51
CA GLU A 286 8.83 2.78 -12.03
C GLU A 286 9.76 1.84 -11.26
N ALA A 287 9.19 0.80 -10.65
CA ALA A 287 9.94 -0.25 -9.98
C ALA A 287 9.99 -1.52 -10.84
N MET A 288 11.02 -2.33 -10.68
CA MET A 288 11.10 -3.66 -11.30
C MET A 288 10.79 -4.73 -10.27
N MET A 289 9.85 -5.60 -10.59
CA MET A 289 9.49 -6.74 -9.75
C MET A 289 10.46 -7.92 -9.97
N HIS A 290 10.41 -8.91 -9.11
CA HIS A 290 11.31 -10.06 -9.16
C HIS A 290 11.25 -10.81 -10.51
N ASP A 291 10.07 -10.90 -11.11
CA ASP A 291 9.86 -11.51 -12.44
C ASP A 291 10.27 -10.60 -13.62
N GLY A 292 10.82 -9.44 -13.35
CA GLY A 292 11.27 -8.47 -14.35
C GLY A 292 10.18 -7.57 -14.91
N LYS A 293 8.91 -7.71 -14.51
CA LYS A 293 7.87 -6.77 -14.94
C LYS A 293 7.95 -5.45 -14.21
N ALA A 294 7.50 -4.40 -14.89
CA ALA A 294 7.42 -3.05 -14.37
C ALA A 294 6.18 -2.87 -13.49
N LEU A 295 6.33 -2.11 -12.41
CA LEU A 295 5.22 -1.62 -11.61
C LEU A 295 5.33 -0.11 -11.42
N GLN A 296 4.32 0.62 -11.90
CA GLN A 296 4.13 2.02 -11.58
C GLN A 296 3.80 2.15 -10.09
N SER A 297 4.71 2.73 -9.32
CA SER A 297 4.65 2.74 -7.85
C SER A 297 4.14 4.04 -7.25
N GLY A 298 4.17 5.14 -8.02
CA GLY A 298 3.64 6.45 -7.65
C GLY A 298 3.65 7.38 -8.85
N THR A 299 2.78 8.38 -8.86
CA THR A 299 2.67 9.38 -9.92
C THR A 299 2.49 10.78 -9.37
N SER A 300 2.97 11.77 -10.12
CA SER A 300 2.75 13.17 -9.87
C SER A 300 2.41 13.87 -11.17
N HIS A 301 1.36 14.71 -11.15
CA HIS A 301 0.74 15.29 -12.33
C HIS A 301 0.75 16.81 -12.27
N TYR A 302 1.10 17.45 -13.36
CA TYR A 302 0.91 18.89 -13.59
C TYR A 302 -0.28 19.08 -14.54
N PHE A 303 -1.28 19.83 -14.12
CA PHE A 303 -2.52 20.07 -14.90
C PHE A 303 -2.56 21.43 -15.60
N GLY A 304 -1.56 22.28 -15.41
CA GLY A 304 -1.67 23.66 -15.85
C GLY A 304 -2.81 24.39 -15.15
N ASP A 305 -3.51 25.24 -15.88
CA ASP A 305 -4.69 25.98 -15.42
C ASP A 305 -6.01 25.43 -15.99
N GLY A 306 -5.99 24.27 -16.65
CA GLY A 306 -7.15 23.67 -17.31
C GLY A 306 -8.34 23.45 -16.37
N PHE A 307 -8.11 22.78 -15.25
CA PHE A 307 -9.14 22.56 -14.23
C PHE A 307 -9.59 23.89 -13.59
N SER A 308 -8.67 24.82 -13.36
CA SER A 308 -9.01 26.12 -12.80
C SER A 308 -9.96 26.91 -13.71
N ARG A 309 -9.77 26.82 -15.03
CA ARG A 309 -10.68 27.40 -16.04
C ARG A 309 -12.02 26.67 -16.08
N ALA A 310 -12.04 25.35 -16.08
CA ALA A 310 -13.26 24.54 -16.14
C ALA A 310 -14.17 24.76 -14.90
N PHE A 311 -13.57 25.05 -13.75
CA PHE A 311 -14.26 25.27 -12.48
C PHE A 311 -14.37 26.75 -12.07
N ASP A 312 -13.94 27.67 -12.94
CA ASP A 312 -13.91 29.12 -12.69
C ASP A 312 -13.19 29.50 -11.37
N ILE A 313 -12.05 28.85 -11.12
CA ILE A 313 -11.23 29.15 -9.95
C ILE A 313 -10.33 30.33 -10.29
N THR A 314 -10.69 31.52 -9.83
CA THR A 314 -9.94 32.75 -10.09
C THR A 314 -9.47 33.39 -8.79
N PHE A 315 -8.30 34.02 -8.83
CA PHE A 315 -7.76 34.80 -7.72
C PHE A 315 -7.27 36.17 -8.19
N GLN A 316 -7.30 37.15 -7.27
CA GLN A 316 -6.70 38.45 -7.49
C GLN A 316 -5.18 38.35 -7.40
N GLY A 317 -4.49 38.55 -8.50
CA GLY A 317 -3.04 38.54 -8.58
C GLY A 317 -2.41 39.78 -7.90
N ARG A 318 -1.09 39.80 -7.81
CA ARG A 318 -0.30 40.92 -7.22
C ARG A 318 -0.45 42.21 -8.03
N ASP A 319 -0.79 42.08 -9.30
CA ASP A 319 -1.07 43.17 -10.25
C ASP A 319 -2.53 43.67 -10.22
N ASN A 320 -3.33 43.19 -9.25
CA ASN A 320 -4.76 43.45 -9.12
C ASN A 320 -5.61 42.96 -10.31
N LYS A 321 -5.13 41.97 -11.10
CA LYS A 321 -5.91 41.37 -12.16
C LYS A 321 -6.35 39.94 -11.77
N PRO A 322 -7.49 39.48 -12.29
CA PRO A 322 -7.90 38.09 -12.10
C PRO A 322 -6.97 37.13 -12.87
N GLN A 323 -6.55 36.09 -12.21
CA GLN A 323 -5.67 35.04 -12.74
C GLN A 323 -6.23 33.66 -12.40
N TYR A 324 -5.83 32.62 -13.13
CA TYR A 324 -6.15 31.23 -12.85
C TYR A 324 -4.95 30.55 -12.18
N PRO A 325 -5.12 29.87 -11.04
CA PRO A 325 -4.03 29.14 -10.40
C PRO A 325 -3.70 27.87 -11.19
N HIS A 326 -2.47 27.38 -11.01
CA HIS A 326 -1.97 26.15 -11.60
C HIS A 326 -2.13 24.99 -10.62
N GLN A 327 -2.62 23.86 -11.12
CA GLN A 327 -2.94 22.69 -10.29
C GLN A 327 -1.94 21.57 -10.45
N THR A 328 -1.70 20.83 -9.36
CA THR A 328 -1.04 19.53 -9.36
C THR A 328 -1.89 18.48 -8.65
N SER A 329 -1.69 17.20 -8.99
CA SER A 329 -2.09 16.09 -8.14
C SER A 329 -1.01 15.01 -8.10
N TRP A 330 -0.97 14.26 -7.01
CA TRP A 330 0.01 13.20 -6.83
C TRP A 330 -0.56 12.12 -5.91
N GLY A 331 -0.20 10.85 -6.18
CA GLY A 331 -0.82 9.73 -5.48
C GLY A 331 0.02 8.47 -5.39
N MET A 332 -0.16 7.77 -4.26
CA MET A 332 0.37 6.43 -4.00
C MET A 332 -0.70 5.59 -3.30
N SER A 333 -0.90 4.34 -3.74
CA SER A 333 -1.95 3.45 -3.24
C SER A 333 -1.37 2.23 -2.53
N THR A 334 -2.25 1.41 -1.96
CA THR A 334 -1.93 0.09 -1.41
C THR A 334 -1.26 -0.86 -2.42
N ARG A 335 -1.18 -0.48 -3.72
CA ARG A 335 -0.35 -1.18 -4.72
C ARG A 335 1.10 -1.32 -4.27
N ILE A 336 1.60 -0.38 -3.47
CA ILE A 336 2.97 -0.42 -2.95
C ILE A 336 3.21 -1.63 -2.03
N ILE A 337 2.18 -2.16 -1.34
CA ILE A 337 2.27 -3.42 -0.59
C ILE A 337 2.53 -4.58 -1.56
N GLY A 338 1.86 -4.57 -2.71
CA GLY A 338 2.13 -5.53 -3.78
C GLY A 338 3.56 -5.43 -4.31
N ALA A 339 4.09 -4.21 -4.44
CA ALA A 339 5.49 -3.99 -4.82
C ALA A 339 6.46 -4.61 -3.81
N ILE A 340 6.24 -4.41 -2.50
CA ILE A 340 7.06 -4.98 -1.43
C ILE A 340 7.08 -6.51 -1.52
N ILE A 341 5.92 -7.14 -1.68
CA ILE A 341 5.82 -8.60 -1.84
C ILE A 341 6.63 -9.07 -3.05
N MET A 342 6.41 -8.45 -4.22
CA MET A 342 7.01 -8.89 -5.48
C MET A 342 8.49 -8.52 -5.64
N THR A 343 9.01 -7.60 -4.83
CA THR A 343 10.43 -7.21 -4.85
C THR A 343 11.25 -8.01 -3.86
N HIS A 344 10.71 -8.25 -2.65
CA HIS A 344 11.51 -8.78 -1.54
C HIS A 344 11.10 -10.18 -1.10
N GLY A 345 9.84 -10.60 -1.32
CA GLY A 345 9.35 -11.92 -0.93
C GLY A 345 10.17 -13.06 -1.52
N ASP A 346 10.14 -14.20 -0.85
CA ASP A 346 10.77 -15.45 -1.29
C ASP A 346 9.83 -16.64 -1.12
N ASP A 347 10.29 -17.86 -1.38
CA ASP A 347 9.48 -19.09 -1.26
C ASP A 347 9.17 -19.49 0.21
N ASN A 348 9.61 -18.68 1.18
CA ASN A 348 9.23 -18.83 2.59
C ASN A 348 8.25 -17.76 3.07
N GLY A 349 7.89 -16.80 2.21
CA GLY A 349 6.89 -15.77 2.49
C GLY A 349 7.38 -14.34 2.28
N LEU A 350 6.84 -13.42 3.10
CA LEU A 350 7.25 -12.02 3.09
C LEU A 350 8.70 -11.84 3.55
N VAL A 351 9.32 -10.77 3.06
CA VAL A 351 10.52 -10.17 3.64
C VAL A 351 10.26 -8.67 3.73
N LEU A 352 10.00 -8.18 4.94
CA LEU A 352 9.59 -6.79 5.12
C LEU A 352 10.80 -5.88 5.38
N PRO A 353 10.87 -4.73 4.69
CA PRO A 353 11.77 -3.65 5.07
C PRO A 353 11.47 -3.21 6.52
N PRO A 354 12.50 -3.02 7.36
CA PRO A 354 12.30 -2.73 8.78
C PRO A 354 11.44 -1.49 9.07
N ALA A 355 11.53 -0.46 8.23
CA ALA A 355 10.79 0.79 8.44
C ALA A 355 9.27 0.55 8.51
N ILE A 356 8.73 -0.34 7.66
CA ILE A 356 7.27 -0.58 7.55
C ILE A 356 6.81 -1.89 8.20
N ALA A 357 7.69 -2.72 8.73
CA ALA A 357 7.34 -3.98 9.37
C ALA A 357 6.52 -3.73 10.65
N PRO A 358 5.32 -4.30 10.82
CA PRO A 358 4.54 -4.15 12.06
C PRO A 358 5.26 -4.65 13.31
N VAL A 359 6.07 -5.69 13.13
CA VAL A 359 6.99 -6.24 14.15
C VAL A 359 8.38 -6.22 13.53
N GLN A 360 9.31 -5.48 14.15
CA GLN A 360 10.71 -5.43 13.70
C GLN A 360 11.54 -6.57 14.31
N VAL A 361 11.23 -6.90 15.57
CA VAL A 361 11.88 -7.99 16.30
C VAL A 361 10.81 -8.86 16.95
N VAL A 362 10.82 -10.15 16.66
CA VAL A 362 10.03 -11.13 17.42
C VAL A 362 10.95 -11.84 18.42
N VAL A 363 10.56 -11.84 19.68
CA VAL A 363 11.26 -12.57 20.77
C VAL A 363 10.63 -13.93 20.95
N LEU A 364 11.42 -14.98 20.76
CA LEU A 364 10.98 -16.37 20.86
C LEU A 364 11.67 -17.05 22.05
N PRO A 365 10.93 -17.25 23.18
CA PRO A 365 11.43 -18.00 24.31
C PRO A 365 11.49 -19.50 23.97
N ILE A 366 12.70 -20.02 23.85
CA ILE A 366 12.94 -21.45 23.55
C ILE A 366 12.84 -22.24 24.85
N ALA A 367 11.99 -23.28 24.86
CA ALA A 367 11.63 -24.03 26.05
C ALA A 367 11.01 -23.14 27.15
N GLN A 368 10.04 -22.30 26.78
CA GLN A 368 9.37 -21.33 27.66
C GLN A 368 8.74 -21.92 28.92
N HIS A 369 8.48 -23.24 28.96
CA HIS A 369 7.99 -23.96 30.13
C HIS A 369 9.03 -24.09 31.27
N LYS A 370 10.32 -23.82 30.99
CA LYS A 370 11.35 -23.83 32.04
C LYS A 370 11.31 -22.52 32.84
N PRO A 371 11.54 -22.59 34.17
CA PRO A 371 11.51 -21.43 35.05
C PRO A 371 12.43 -20.31 34.54
N GLY A 372 11.97 -19.07 34.60
CA GLY A 372 12.74 -17.87 34.26
C GLY A 372 12.88 -17.53 32.76
N VAL A 373 12.52 -18.46 31.87
CA VAL A 373 12.72 -18.23 30.42
C VAL A 373 11.73 -17.21 29.86
N LEU A 374 10.45 -17.37 30.20
CA LEU A 374 9.42 -16.45 29.70
C LEU A 374 9.53 -15.06 30.36
N GLU A 375 9.82 -15.03 31.63
CA GLU A 375 10.06 -13.80 32.39
C GLU A 375 11.22 -12.99 31.77
N LYS A 376 12.35 -13.66 31.50
CA LYS A 376 13.51 -12.99 30.89
C LYS A 376 13.22 -12.52 29.47
N ALA A 377 12.49 -13.32 28.66
CA ALA A 377 12.07 -12.92 27.33
C ALA A 377 11.18 -11.65 27.34
N ARG A 378 10.28 -11.54 28.30
CA ARG A 378 9.43 -10.34 28.48
C ARG A 378 10.24 -9.15 28.97
N GLU A 379 11.22 -9.34 29.86
CA GLU A 379 12.14 -8.30 30.30
C GLU A 379 12.93 -7.73 29.11
N VAL A 380 13.55 -8.61 28.32
CA VAL A 380 14.31 -8.21 27.11
C VAL A 380 13.39 -7.51 26.11
N ALA A 381 12.18 -8.02 25.89
CA ALA A 381 11.22 -7.37 25.00
C ALA A 381 10.83 -5.97 25.50
N ALA A 382 10.66 -5.77 26.80
CA ALA A 382 10.37 -4.46 27.38
C ALA A 382 11.54 -3.48 27.20
N GLN A 383 12.78 -3.95 27.30
CA GLN A 383 13.97 -3.16 27.04
C GLN A 383 14.04 -2.72 25.57
N ILE A 384 13.98 -3.66 24.63
CA ILE A 384 14.10 -3.35 23.20
C ILE A 384 12.86 -2.65 22.63
N GLY A 385 11.70 -2.79 23.27
CA GLY A 385 10.46 -2.09 22.94
C GLY A 385 10.52 -0.57 23.08
N GLN A 386 11.55 -0.03 23.72
CA GLN A 386 11.77 1.41 23.84
C GLN A 386 12.26 2.06 22.54
N PHE A 387 12.85 1.28 21.63
CA PHE A 387 13.41 1.80 20.39
C PHE A 387 13.02 1.00 19.13
N CYS A 388 12.29 -0.11 19.24
CA CYS A 388 11.79 -0.84 18.09
C CYS A 388 10.42 -1.49 18.36
N ARG A 389 9.69 -1.84 17.29
CA ARG A 389 8.42 -2.57 17.36
C ARG A 389 8.70 -4.05 17.64
N VAL A 390 8.40 -4.48 18.84
CA VAL A 390 8.70 -5.83 19.35
C VAL A 390 7.44 -6.61 19.67
N LYS A 391 7.51 -7.92 19.49
CA LYS A 391 6.48 -8.88 19.95
C LYS A 391 7.16 -10.06 20.63
N VAL A 392 6.61 -10.51 21.77
CA VAL A 392 6.95 -11.81 22.36
C VAL A 392 5.93 -12.84 21.88
N ASP A 393 6.37 -13.98 21.39
CA ASP A 393 5.48 -15.11 21.12
C ASP A 393 5.57 -16.12 22.27
N ASP A 394 4.64 -15.99 23.19
CA ASP A 394 4.46 -16.86 24.35
C ASP A 394 3.35 -17.93 24.13
N SER A 395 2.94 -18.15 22.87
CA SER A 395 1.98 -19.21 22.53
C SER A 395 2.56 -20.60 22.79
N ASP A 396 1.68 -21.59 22.91
CA ASP A 396 2.06 -23.00 23.13
C ASP A 396 2.55 -23.72 21.85
N ASN A 397 2.69 -22.99 20.73
CA ASN A 397 3.19 -23.55 19.49
C ASN A 397 4.66 -23.98 19.60
N SER A 398 5.04 -25.02 18.84
CA SER A 398 6.44 -25.45 18.78
C SER A 398 7.36 -24.37 18.22
N ALA A 399 8.64 -24.39 18.61
CA ALA A 399 9.62 -23.44 18.10
C ALA A 399 9.72 -23.45 16.55
N GLY A 400 9.66 -24.64 15.95
CA GLY A 400 9.66 -24.77 14.47
C GLY A 400 8.44 -24.13 13.82
N TRP A 401 7.25 -24.23 14.42
CA TRP A 401 6.07 -23.54 13.95
C TRP A 401 6.23 -22.02 14.06
N LYS A 402 6.69 -21.52 15.21
CA LYS A 402 6.94 -20.08 15.42
C LYS A 402 7.94 -19.53 14.42
N PHE A 403 9.02 -20.26 14.12
CA PHE A 403 10.00 -19.87 13.11
C PHE A 403 9.36 -19.70 11.73
N ALA A 404 8.60 -20.71 11.29
CA ALA A 404 7.92 -20.68 9.99
C ALA A 404 6.86 -19.56 9.91
N GLU A 405 6.10 -19.33 10.98
CA GLU A 405 5.09 -18.26 11.05
C GLU A 405 5.71 -16.87 10.87
N TYR A 406 6.81 -16.57 11.57
CA TYR A 406 7.46 -15.26 11.47
C TYR A 406 8.34 -15.11 10.23
N GLU A 407 8.80 -16.21 9.63
CA GLU A 407 9.37 -16.21 8.28
C GLU A 407 8.28 -15.89 7.24
N MET A 408 7.09 -16.53 7.32
CA MET A 408 5.96 -16.23 6.45
C MET A 408 5.51 -14.77 6.55
N LYS A 409 5.47 -14.22 7.76
CA LYS A 409 5.12 -12.81 8.02
C LYS A 409 6.23 -11.82 7.69
N GLY A 410 7.42 -12.29 7.36
CA GLY A 410 8.54 -11.44 6.94
C GLY A 410 9.10 -10.55 8.04
N VAL A 411 9.04 -10.98 9.32
CA VAL A 411 9.58 -10.20 10.43
C VAL A 411 11.10 -10.05 10.29
N PRO A 412 11.65 -8.83 10.25
CA PRO A 412 13.05 -8.58 9.91
C PRO A 412 14.07 -9.31 10.79
N LEU A 413 13.83 -9.33 12.11
CA LEU A 413 14.70 -10.01 13.07
C LEU A 413 13.91 -10.94 13.98
N ARG A 414 14.47 -12.11 14.22
CA ARG A 414 14.03 -13.07 15.22
C ARG A 414 15.08 -13.17 16.32
N LEU A 415 14.69 -12.92 17.58
CA LEU A 415 15.50 -13.08 18.76
C LEU A 415 15.14 -14.42 19.41
N GLU A 416 16.05 -15.37 19.38
CA GLU A 416 15.92 -16.70 19.98
C GLU A 416 16.65 -16.69 21.32
N MET A 417 16.00 -17.15 22.40
CA MET A 417 16.58 -17.19 23.74
C MET A 417 16.06 -18.39 24.51
N GLY A 418 16.98 -19.25 24.94
CA GLY A 418 16.71 -20.41 25.78
C GLY A 418 17.47 -20.38 27.11
N PRO A 419 17.33 -21.41 27.97
CA PRO A 419 17.98 -21.43 29.29
C PRO A 419 19.49 -21.22 29.24
N ARG A 420 20.18 -21.85 28.27
CA ARG A 420 21.64 -21.73 28.11
C ARG A 420 22.08 -20.34 27.71
N ASP A 421 21.28 -19.68 26.85
CA ASP A 421 21.54 -18.33 26.40
C ASP A 421 21.39 -17.34 27.57
N ILE A 422 20.36 -17.54 28.40
CA ILE A 422 20.09 -16.72 29.58
C ILE A 422 21.24 -16.87 30.60
N GLU A 423 21.69 -18.10 30.87
CA GLU A 423 22.83 -18.36 31.76
C GLU A 423 24.11 -17.67 31.27
N ALA A 424 24.30 -17.62 29.95
CA ALA A 424 25.46 -16.97 29.33
C ALA A 424 25.28 -15.44 29.12
N GLY A 425 24.14 -14.86 29.49
CA GLY A 425 23.84 -13.44 29.30
C GLY A 425 23.75 -13.02 27.83
N GLN A 426 23.32 -13.92 26.94
CA GLN A 426 23.28 -13.72 25.48
C GLN A 426 21.96 -14.14 24.85
N CYS A 427 21.78 -13.84 23.57
CA CYS A 427 20.71 -14.35 22.71
C CYS A 427 21.22 -14.59 21.29
N VAL A 428 20.41 -15.20 20.44
CA VAL A 428 20.69 -15.37 19.02
C VAL A 428 19.76 -14.49 18.21
N LEU A 429 20.29 -13.54 17.45
CA LEU A 429 19.56 -12.75 16.47
C LEU A 429 19.66 -13.40 15.09
N VAL A 430 18.53 -13.58 14.42
CA VAL A 430 18.45 -14.21 13.10
C VAL A 430 17.79 -13.23 12.13
N ARG A 431 18.49 -12.89 11.07
CA ARG A 431 17.97 -12.02 9.99
C ARG A 431 17.03 -12.79 9.08
N ARG A 432 15.93 -12.14 8.66
CA ARG A 432 14.95 -12.74 7.73
C ARG A 432 15.47 -12.80 6.29
N ASP A 433 16.22 -11.79 5.86
CA ASP A 433 16.62 -11.61 4.45
C ASP A 433 17.67 -12.61 3.96
N ASN A 434 18.58 -13.04 4.84
CA ASN A 434 19.68 -13.95 4.51
C ASN A 434 19.85 -15.13 5.49
N ARG A 435 19.04 -15.18 6.56
CA ARG A 435 19.08 -16.20 7.63
C ARG A 435 20.37 -16.27 8.43
N GLU A 436 21.18 -15.24 8.36
CA GLU A 436 22.37 -15.11 9.18
C GLU A 436 22.03 -15.10 10.65
N LYS A 437 22.81 -15.87 11.44
CA LYS A 437 22.69 -15.97 12.90
C LYS A 437 23.84 -15.28 13.57
N THR A 438 23.54 -14.36 14.47
CA THR A 438 24.53 -13.62 15.26
C THR A 438 24.24 -13.85 16.74
N VAL A 439 25.23 -14.34 17.48
CA VAL A 439 25.15 -14.41 18.95
C VAL A 439 25.50 -13.02 19.50
N VAL A 440 24.65 -12.48 20.36
CA VAL A 440 24.76 -11.11 20.87
C VAL A 440 24.58 -11.13 22.40
N SER A 441 25.42 -10.38 23.12
CA SER A 441 25.22 -10.13 24.55
C SER A 441 23.92 -9.35 24.78
N LEU A 442 23.20 -9.66 25.85
CA LEU A 442 21.99 -8.93 26.20
C LEU A 442 22.24 -7.44 26.50
N ASP A 443 23.45 -7.08 26.91
CA ASP A 443 23.86 -5.70 27.17
C ASP A 443 24.16 -4.90 25.87
N GLU A 444 24.32 -5.57 24.72
CA GLU A 444 24.61 -4.95 23.42
C GLU A 444 23.37 -4.79 22.52
N LEU A 445 22.19 -5.22 22.96
CA LEU A 445 20.99 -5.23 22.12
C LEU A 445 20.60 -3.85 21.61
N GLU A 446 20.77 -2.81 22.40
CA GLU A 446 20.46 -1.42 22.01
C GLU A 446 21.28 -0.93 20.79
N THR A 447 22.51 -1.43 20.65
CA THR A 447 23.38 -1.11 19.52
C THR A 447 23.19 -2.10 18.36
N LYS A 448 23.13 -3.40 18.67
CA LYS A 448 23.14 -4.46 17.66
C LYS A 448 21.82 -4.60 16.89
N ILE A 449 20.68 -4.37 17.53
CA ILE A 449 19.38 -4.45 16.84
C ILE A 449 19.24 -3.38 15.74
N PRO A 450 19.47 -2.07 16.01
CA PRO A 450 19.47 -1.06 14.96
C PRO A 450 20.49 -1.33 13.83
N GLU A 451 21.70 -1.79 14.17
CA GLU A 451 22.73 -2.17 13.21
C GLU A 451 22.24 -3.29 12.27
N LEU A 452 21.66 -4.35 12.82
CA LEU A 452 21.14 -5.47 12.04
C LEU A 452 19.88 -5.11 11.24
N LEU A 453 18.97 -4.28 11.78
CA LEU A 453 17.83 -3.77 11.03
C LEU A 453 18.28 -2.94 9.82
N LYS A 454 19.30 -2.07 10.01
CA LYS A 454 19.90 -1.35 8.89
C LYS A 454 20.52 -2.30 7.86
N ALA A 455 21.23 -3.33 8.32
CA ALA A 455 21.84 -4.32 7.43
C ALA A 455 20.78 -5.13 6.65
N VAL A 456 19.61 -5.41 7.23
CA VAL A 456 18.46 -6.01 6.51
C VAL A 456 18.01 -5.07 5.40
N HIS A 457 17.78 -3.78 5.69
CA HIS A 457 17.38 -2.79 4.70
C HIS A 457 18.39 -2.69 3.55
N ASP A 458 19.67 -2.53 3.86
CA ASP A 458 20.75 -2.38 2.88
C ASP A 458 20.87 -3.63 1.99
N GLY A 459 20.70 -4.83 2.58
CA GLY A 459 20.71 -6.10 1.86
C GLY A 459 19.54 -6.25 0.89
N LEU A 460 18.33 -5.85 1.31
CA LEU A 460 17.14 -5.84 0.46
C LEU A 460 17.29 -4.87 -0.72
N TYR A 461 17.77 -3.65 -0.45
CA TYR A 461 18.00 -2.65 -1.49
C TYR A 461 19.04 -3.12 -2.52
N ALA A 462 20.18 -3.63 -2.05
CA ALA A 462 21.24 -4.12 -2.92
C ALA A 462 20.77 -5.28 -3.81
N LYS A 463 19.98 -6.22 -3.26
CA LYS A 463 19.41 -7.33 -4.01
C LYS A 463 18.43 -6.86 -5.09
N ALA A 464 17.54 -5.91 -4.74
CA ALA A 464 16.57 -5.36 -5.68
C ALA A 464 17.24 -4.54 -6.79
N LEU A 465 18.27 -3.76 -6.46
CA LEU A 465 19.08 -3.00 -7.40
C LEU A 465 19.81 -3.94 -8.38
N ALA A 466 20.48 -4.97 -7.88
CA ALA A 466 21.15 -5.95 -8.72
C ALA A 466 20.20 -6.67 -9.67
N ASN A 467 18.98 -7.01 -9.23
CA ASN A 467 17.93 -7.59 -10.09
C ASN A 467 17.53 -6.62 -11.21
N ARG A 468 17.34 -5.33 -10.90
CA ARG A 468 16.99 -4.30 -11.89
C ARG A 468 18.11 -4.12 -12.92
N GLU A 469 19.36 -4.01 -12.47
CA GLU A 469 20.51 -3.82 -13.35
C GLU A 469 20.73 -5.03 -14.27
N ALA A 470 20.67 -6.24 -13.75
CA ALA A 470 20.81 -7.46 -14.53
C ALA A 470 19.71 -7.66 -15.59
N ARG A 471 18.57 -6.99 -15.43
CA ARG A 471 17.40 -7.08 -16.33
C ARG A 471 17.12 -5.76 -17.06
N THR A 472 18.12 -4.91 -17.22
CA THR A 472 18.02 -3.67 -18.00
C THR A 472 18.97 -3.72 -19.19
N TRP A 473 18.44 -3.65 -20.40
CA TRP A 473 19.22 -3.77 -21.64
C TRP A 473 19.06 -2.52 -22.50
N THR A 474 20.17 -2.11 -23.13
CA THR A 474 20.16 -1.11 -24.19
C THR A 474 19.97 -1.81 -25.54
N ILE A 475 19.01 -1.33 -26.33
CA ILE A 475 18.58 -1.92 -27.59
C ILE A 475 18.78 -0.89 -28.71
N SER A 476 19.38 -1.31 -29.81
CA SER A 476 19.76 -0.45 -30.93
C SER A 476 18.86 -0.56 -32.17
N SER A 477 18.13 -1.69 -32.32
CA SER A 477 17.24 -1.91 -33.48
C SER A 477 15.88 -2.46 -33.04
N PHE A 478 14.88 -2.31 -33.89
CA PHE A 478 13.53 -2.78 -33.60
C PHE A 478 13.43 -4.32 -33.63
N ASP A 479 14.17 -4.97 -34.50
CA ASP A 479 14.20 -6.44 -34.53
C ASP A 479 14.86 -7.02 -33.29
N GLU A 480 15.94 -6.40 -32.78
CA GLU A 480 16.55 -6.73 -31.49
C GLU A 480 15.56 -6.54 -30.35
N LEU A 481 14.74 -5.46 -30.35
CA LEU A 481 13.72 -5.22 -29.33
C LEU A 481 12.66 -6.32 -29.33
N LYS A 482 12.17 -6.73 -30.50
CA LYS A 482 11.19 -7.81 -30.64
C LYS A 482 11.72 -9.14 -30.15
N GLN A 483 12.95 -9.48 -30.54
CA GLN A 483 13.60 -10.71 -30.07
C GLN A 483 13.82 -10.68 -28.56
N ALA A 484 14.39 -9.60 -28.02
CA ALA A 484 14.64 -9.47 -26.59
C ALA A 484 13.34 -9.54 -25.76
N ALA A 485 12.23 -8.96 -26.25
CA ALA A 485 10.93 -9.00 -25.57
C ALA A 485 10.29 -10.40 -25.53
N GLN A 486 10.68 -11.29 -26.45
CA GLN A 486 10.25 -12.71 -26.42
C GLN A 486 11.07 -13.56 -25.46
N GLU A 487 12.40 -13.32 -25.41
CA GLU A 487 13.35 -14.12 -24.66
C GLU A 487 13.54 -13.66 -23.21
N LYS A 488 13.28 -12.38 -22.93
CA LYS A 488 13.63 -11.74 -21.66
C LYS A 488 12.46 -10.95 -21.07
N THR A 489 12.50 -10.73 -19.77
CA THR A 489 11.57 -9.86 -19.06
C THR A 489 12.37 -8.84 -18.24
N GLY A 490 12.14 -7.54 -18.48
CA GLY A 490 12.87 -6.46 -17.82
C GLY A 490 12.63 -5.12 -18.51
N PHE A 491 13.57 -4.20 -18.32
CA PHE A 491 13.58 -2.89 -18.94
C PHE A 491 14.43 -2.89 -20.22
N PHE A 492 13.86 -2.35 -21.29
CA PHE A 492 14.54 -2.17 -22.55
C PHE A 492 14.68 -0.68 -22.85
N LYS A 493 15.92 -0.17 -22.88
CA LYS A 493 16.22 1.23 -23.16
C LYS A 493 16.48 1.41 -24.65
N THR A 494 15.82 2.38 -25.26
CA THR A 494 16.04 2.79 -26.67
C THR A 494 16.03 4.29 -26.80
N MET A 495 16.50 4.80 -27.93
CA MET A 495 16.13 6.15 -28.36
C MET A 495 14.70 6.15 -28.92
N TRP A 496 14.02 7.29 -28.85
CA TRP A 496 12.65 7.47 -29.33
C TRP A 496 12.46 8.85 -29.97
N CYS A 497 11.76 8.88 -31.09
CA CYS A 497 11.50 10.11 -31.86
C CYS A 497 10.35 10.98 -31.35
N GLY A 498 9.63 10.54 -30.31
CA GLY A 498 8.44 11.24 -29.79
C GLY A 498 7.14 10.91 -30.52
N ASP A 499 7.16 10.08 -31.56
CA ASP A 499 6.00 9.75 -32.40
C ASP A 499 5.17 8.61 -31.74
N GLU A 500 3.88 8.87 -31.49
CA GLU A 500 2.94 7.88 -30.92
C GLU A 500 2.80 6.64 -31.80
N ALA A 501 2.91 6.78 -33.13
CA ALA A 501 2.85 5.63 -34.03
C ALA A 501 3.97 4.62 -33.76
N CYS A 502 5.16 5.10 -33.38
CA CYS A 502 6.25 4.21 -32.97
C CYS A 502 5.95 3.49 -31.63
N GLU A 503 5.33 4.19 -30.68
CA GLU A 503 4.92 3.60 -29.41
C GLU A 503 3.84 2.52 -29.60
N LEU A 504 2.85 2.79 -30.45
CA LEU A 504 1.82 1.81 -30.84
C LEU A 504 2.44 0.57 -31.47
N LYS A 505 3.37 0.76 -32.42
CA LYS A 505 4.06 -0.34 -33.09
C LYS A 505 4.87 -1.20 -32.11
N VAL A 506 5.55 -0.61 -31.13
CA VAL A 506 6.24 -1.36 -30.07
C VAL A 506 5.24 -2.19 -29.28
N LYS A 507 4.07 -1.64 -28.93
CA LYS A 507 3.02 -2.37 -28.21
C LYS A 507 2.48 -3.55 -29.03
N GLU A 508 2.20 -3.34 -30.30
CA GLU A 508 1.58 -4.35 -31.17
C GLU A 508 2.55 -5.46 -31.54
N GLU A 509 3.80 -5.14 -31.90
CA GLU A 509 4.75 -6.12 -32.44
C GLU A 509 5.70 -6.71 -31.38
N ALA A 510 6.02 -5.98 -30.30
CA ALA A 510 6.89 -6.46 -29.22
C ALA A 510 6.15 -6.77 -27.93
N GLY A 511 4.87 -6.40 -27.78
CA GLY A 511 4.09 -6.60 -26.57
C GLY A 511 4.59 -5.80 -25.35
N LEU A 512 5.29 -4.70 -25.59
CA LEU A 512 5.85 -3.81 -24.59
C LEU A 512 5.10 -2.49 -24.54
N THR A 513 5.03 -1.88 -23.37
CA THR A 513 4.50 -0.52 -23.21
C THR A 513 5.61 0.43 -22.76
N SER A 514 5.48 1.71 -23.08
CA SER A 514 6.36 2.74 -22.55
C SER A 514 6.21 2.81 -21.04
N ARG A 515 7.35 2.83 -20.32
CA ARG A 515 7.32 2.99 -18.87
C ARG A 515 7.50 4.46 -18.52
N CYS A 516 8.61 5.03 -18.94
CA CYS A 516 8.88 6.46 -18.83
C CYS A 516 10.01 6.88 -19.76
N MET A 517 10.11 8.17 -19.99
CA MET A 517 11.32 8.86 -20.42
C MET A 517 12.07 9.26 -19.15
N PRO A 518 13.20 8.62 -18.81
CA PRO A 518 13.94 8.92 -17.58
C PRO A 518 14.33 10.40 -17.50
N PHE A 519 14.40 10.97 -16.30
CA PHE A 519 14.92 12.33 -16.13
C PHE A 519 16.41 12.40 -16.49
N GLU A 520 17.16 11.37 -16.12
CA GLU A 520 18.54 11.19 -16.55
C GLU A 520 18.54 10.58 -17.96
N GLN A 521 18.68 11.45 -18.96
CA GLN A 521 18.69 11.06 -20.35
C GLN A 521 20.06 10.52 -20.77
N GLU A 522 20.03 9.35 -21.43
CA GLU A 522 21.21 8.71 -21.99
C GLU A 522 21.23 8.85 -23.51
N ASN A 523 22.35 9.15 -24.10
CA ASN A 523 22.52 9.08 -25.56
C ASN A 523 22.83 7.63 -25.98
N LEU A 524 21.80 6.90 -26.37
CA LEU A 524 21.89 5.51 -26.82
C LEU A 524 22.02 5.35 -28.34
N GLY A 525 22.07 6.46 -29.08
CA GLY A 525 22.15 6.50 -30.54
C GLY A 525 21.51 7.75 -31.14
N ALA A 526 21.57 7.89 -32.45
CA ALA A 526 21.09 9.08 -33.18
C ALA A 526 19.64 8.97 -33.69
N VAL A 527 19.09 7.75 -33.76
CA VAL A 527 17.80 7.48 -34.41
C VAL A 527 16.87 6.60 -33.58
N CYS A 528 15.59 6.76 -33.82
CA CYS A 528 14.56 5.87 -33.29
C CYS A 528 14.68 4.49 -33.96
N PRO A 529 14.83 3.40 -33.20
CA PRO A 529 14.98 2.06 -33.78
C PRO A 529 13.75 1.57 -34.53
N VAL A 530 12.57 2.19 -34.26
CA VAL A 530 11.29 1.79 -34.88
C VAL A 530 11.10 2.38 -36.28
N CYS A 531 11.45 3.66 -36.49
CA CYS A 531 11.17 4.37 -37.73
C CYS A 531 12.40 4.98 -38.42
N GLY A 532 13.59 4.93 -37.79
CA GLY A 532 14.82 5.51 -38.36
C GLY A 532 14.91 7.04 -38.31
N LYS A 533 13.87 7.75 -37.82
CA LYS A 533 13.90 9.22 -37.70
C LYS A 533 14.91 9.64 -36.62
N PRO A 534 15.50 10.85 -36.70
CA PRO A 534 16.33 11.39 -35.61
C PRO A 534 15.58 11.33 -34.26
N ALA A 535 16.31 10.98 -33.22
CA ALA A 535 15.77 10.86 -31.87
C ALA A 535 16.75 11.46 -30.87
N ALA A 536 16.22 12.27 -29.95
CA ALA A 536 16.98 12.94 -28.88
C ALA A 536 16.57 12.50 -27.48
N THR A 537 15.54 11.66 -27.36
CA THR A 537 14.98 11.23 -26.08
C THR A 537 15.20 9.73 -25.90
N SER A 538 15.78 9.33 -24.77
CA SER A 538 15.78 7.93 -24.36
C SER A 538 14.49 7.56 -23.65
N ILE A 539 14.02 6.35 -23.87
CA ILE A 539 12.78 5.82 -23.30
C ILE A 539 12.98 4.40 -22.79
N ILE A 540 12.24 4.03 -21.76
CA ILE A 540 12.21 2.69 -21.20
C ILE A 540 10.92 2.00 -21.58
N TRP A 541 11.05 0.79 -22.11
CA TRP A 541 9.97 -0.13 -22.43
C TRP A 541 9.96 -1.30 -21.46
N GLY A 542 8.79 -1.88 -21.20
CA GLY A 542 8.68 -3.08 -20.38
C GLY A 542 7.27 -3.67 -20.38
N LYS A 543 7.17 -4.92 -19.97
CA LYS A 543 5.88 -5.52 -19.62
C LYS A 543 5.47 -4.98 -18.25
N ALA A 544 4.20 -4.63 -18.05
CA ALA A 544 3.70 -4.04 -16.82
C ALA A 544 2.63 -4.92 -16.15
N TYR A 545 2.44 -4.71 -14.85
CA TYR A 545 1.33 -5.26 -14.07
C TYR A 545 0.05 -4.44 -14.25
#